data_1c8bb7d647d68f21100a5003fd1d1d49
#
_entry.id   1c8bb7d647d68f21100a5003fd1d1d49
#
_cell.length_a   1.000
_cell.length_b   1.000
_cell.length_c   1.000
_cell.angle_alpha   90.00
_cell.angle_beta   90.00
_cell.angle_gamma   90.00
#
_symmetry.space_group_name_H-M   'P 1'
#
loop_
_entity.id
_entity.type
_entity.pdbx_description
1 polymer ?
#
loop_
_entity_poly.entity_id
_entity_poly.type
_entity_poly.pdbx_seq_one_letter_code
_entity_poly.pdbx_strand_id
1 'polypeptide(L)'
;MYIRELVRNTNENINSIRRELSNLEEIGLLTSKRRGNEKYYTINKNMPIYNELTNIILKTEGVAKVLQENFSEIGEVKAAFIYGSFASKKAGINSDMDLFIIGILNEKQLIMLIKKLEKKLSKEINYVLLEPKEFREKIKNKDPFVSNVLKEPKIMLVGSLDDFS
;
A
#
# COMPACT_ATOMS: atom_id res chain seq x y z
N MET A 1 -5.22 2.82 18.40
CA MET A 1 -3.89 2.34 18.89
C MET A 1 -3.48 3.16 20.08
N TYR A 2 -2.89 2.56 21.12
CA TYR A 2 -2.40 3.26 22.30
C TYR A 2 -0.87 3.08 22.48
N ILE A 3 -0.24 3.93 23.30
CA ILE A 3 1.23 4.04 23.37
C ILE A 3 1.92 2.70 23.70
N ARG A 4 1.43 1.93 24.68
CA ARG A 4 2.04 0.64 25.06
C ARG A 4 2.01 -0.41 23.94
N GLU A 5 0.99 -0.37 23.10
CA GLU A 5 0.87 -1.22 21.91
C GLU A 5 1.95 -0.85 20.89
N LEU A 6 2.18 0.44 20.65
CA LEU A 6 3.24 0.93 19.77
C LEU A 6 4.64 0.53 20.30
N VAL A 7 4.91 0.72 21.60
CA VAL A 7 6.18 0.30 22.21
C VAL A 7 6.45 -1.19 21.95
N ARG A 8 5.44 -2.05 22.13
CA ARG A 8 5.59 -3.49 21.87
C ARG A 8 5.86 -3.81 20.40
N ASN A 9 5.21 -3.08 19.49
CA ASN A 9 5.31 -3.36 18.06
C ASN A 9 6.59 -2.83 17.43
N THR A 10 7.14 -1.72 17.95
CA THR A 10 8.32 -1.06 17.40
C THR A 10 9.59 -1.35 18.17
N ASN A 11 9.49 -1.85 19.42
CA ASN A 11 10.59 -2.00 20.38
C ASN A 11 11.32 -0.68 20.67
N GLU A 12 10.63 0.45 20.54
CA GLU A 12 11.17 1.79 20.72
C GLU A 12 10.93 2.33 22.14
N ASN A 13 11.72 3.35 22.54
CA ASN A 13 11.58 3.99 23.83
C ASN A 13 10.22 4.71 23.94
N ILE A 14 9.53 4.49 25.08
CA ILE A 14 8.20 5.07 25.33
C ILE A 14 8.17 6.61 25.24
N ASN A 15 9.24 7.29 25.68
CA ASN A 15 9.31 8.75 25.65
C ASN A 15 9.51 9.26 24.21
N SER A 16 10.29 8.55 23.39
CA SER A 16 10.43 8.84 21.97
C SER A 16 9.09 8.71 21.26
N ILE A 17 8.37 7.61 21.49
CA ILE A 17 7.02 7.39 20.92
C ILE A 17 6.05 8.49 21.36
N ARG A 18 6.05 8.88 22.64
CA ARG A 18 5.19 9.96 23.14
C ARG A 18 5.46 11.28 22.43
N ARG A 19 6.73 11.64 22.26
CA ARG A 19 7.13 12.86 21.58
C ARG A 19 6.66 12.85 20.12
N GLU A 20 6.92 11.76 19.39
CA GLU A 20 6.52 11.68 17.99
C GLU A 20 4.99 11.68 17.81
N LEU A 21 4.24 10.98 18.67
CA LEU A 21 2.78 11.03 18.63
C LEU A 21 2.24 12.44 18.94
N SER A 22 2.90 13.19 19.83
CA SER A 22 2.54 14.58 20.12
C SER A 22 2.80 15.48 18.91
N ASN A 23 3.96 15.34 18.27
CA ASN A 23 4.30 16.07 17.04
C ASN A 23 3.30 15.77 15.92
N LEU A 24 2.95 14.49 15.72
CA LEU A 24 1.99 14.07 14.70
C LEU A 24 0.56 14.56 15.00
N GLU A 25 0.20 14.69 16.27
CA GLU A 25 -1.07 15.28 16.70
C GLU A 25 -1.07 16.80 16.47
N GLU A 26 0.01 17.49 16.78
CA GLU A 26 0.17 18.93 16.60
C GLU A 26 0.05 19.36 15.14
N ILE A 27 0.66 18.61 14.21
CA ILE A 27 0.52 18.84 12.77
C ILE A 27 -0.83 18.36 12.20
N GLY A 28 -1.72 17.80 13.04
CA GLY A 28 -3.05 17.37 12.65
C GLY A 28 -3.13 16.02 11.92
N LEU A 29 -2.03 15.27 11.80
CA LEU A 29 -2.03 13.93 11.20
C LEU A 29 -2.71 12.89 12.09
N LEU A 30 -2.63 13.07 13.41
CA LEU A 30 -3.33 12.25 14.38
C LEU A 30 -4.38 13.07 15.13
N THR A 31 -5.41 12.37 15.56
CA THR A 31 -6.35 12.83 16.59
C THR A 31 -6.27 11.87 17.77
N SER A 32 -6.57 12.35 18.96
CA SER A 32 -6.59 11.49 20.13
C SER A 32 -7.88 11.62 20.94
N LYS A 33 -8.22 10.52 21.63
CA LYS A 33 -9.31 10.47 22.63
C LYS A 33 -8.81 9.75 23.87
N ARG A 34 -9.18 10.26 25.05
CA ARG A 34 -8.90 9.57 26.32
C ARG A 34 -10.03 8.56 26.63
N ARG A 35 -9.64 7.38 27.07
CA ARG A 35 -10.53 6.37 27.67
C ARG A 35 -9.89 5.89 28.97
N GLY A 36 -10.46 6.32 30.11
CA GLY A 36 -9.84 6.14 31.41
C GLY A 36 -8.46 6.84 31.45
N ASN A 37 -7.44 6.14 31.89
CA ASN A 37 -6.06 6.66 31.99
C ASN A 37 -5.26 6.50 30.70
N GLU A 38 -5.84 5.97 29.62
CA GLU A 38 -5.14 5.74 28.37
C GLU A 38 -5.55 6.75 27.28
N LYS A 39 -4.55 7.21 26.52
CA LYS A 39 -4.73 8.07 25.35
C LYS A 39 -4.63 7.22 24.08
N TYR A 40 -5.73 7.18 23.30
CA TYR A 40 -5.84 6.46 22.05
C TYR A 40 -5.65 7.42 20.89
N TYR A 41 -4.78 7.05 19.96
CA TYR A 41 -4.49 7.82 18.77
C TYR A 41 -5.15 7.18 17.54
N THR A 42 -5.67 8.02 16.67
CA THR A 42 -6.32 7.63 15.41
C THR A 42 -5.82 8.55 14.30
N ILE A 43 -5.59 8.02 13.11
CA ILE A 43 -5.21 8.82 11.95
C ILE A 43 -6.35 9.77 11.59
N ASN A 44 -6.02 11.03 11.38
CA ASN A 44 -6.95 12.05 10.90
C ASN A 44 -7.08 11.96 9.37
N LYS A 45 -8.05 11.18 8.89
CA LYS A 45 -8.32 11.05 7.46
C LYS A 45 -8.87 12.32 6.79
N ASN A 46 -9.33 13.29 7.61
CA ASN A 46 -9.83 14.56 7.11
C ASN A 46 -8.73 15.60 6.91
N MET A 47 -7.47 15.27 7.24
CA MET A 47 -6.32 16.12 6.96
C MET A 47 -6.22 16.37 5.45
N PRO A 48 -6.09 17.62 4.97
CA PRO A 48 -6.09 17.93 3.53
C PRO A 48 -5.05 17.14 2.71
N ILE A 49 -3.88 16.88 3.29
CA ILE A 49 -2.78 16.17 2.61
C ILE A 49 -2.68 14.68 3.00
N TYR A 50 -3.73 14.10 3.60
CA TYR A 50 -3.72 12.71 4.06
C TYR A 50 -3.43 11.71 2.93
N ASN A 51 -4.05 11.94 1.76
CA ASN A 51 -3.89 11.04 0.62
C ASN A 51 -2.51 11.13 0.01
N GLU A 52 -1.96 12.33 -0.09
CA GLU A 52 -0.61 12.59 -0.58
C GLU A 52 0.43 11.92 0.31
N LEU A 53 0.29 12.06 1.64
CA LEU A 53 1.15 11.37 2.61
C LEU A 53 1.02 9.85 2.51
N THR A 54 -0.20 9.33 2.36
CA THR A 54 -0.43 7.90 2.18
C THR A 54 0.28 7.40 0.91
N ASN A 55 0.14 8.12 -0.21
CA ASN A 55 0.80 7.77 -1.46
C ASN A 55 2.33 7.83 -1.35
N ILE A 56 2.87 8.84 -0.65
CA ILE A 56 4.31 8.95 -0.40
C ILE A 56 4.79 7.73 0.39
N ILE A 57 4.17 7.42 1.51
CA ILE A 57 4.56 6.29 2.37
C ILE A 57 4.49 4.96 1.61
N LEU A 58 3.44 4.74 0.82
CA LEU A 58 3.31 3.52 0.02
C LEU A 58 4.42 3.40 -1.03
N LYS A 59 4.82 4.51 -1.63
CA LYS A 59 5.87 4.53 -2.66
C LYS A 59 7.29 4.45 -2.07
N THR A 60 7.52 5.00 -0.89
CA THR A 60 8.87 5.11 -0.32
C THR A 60 9.21 4.00 0.68
N GLU A 61 8.34 3.71 1.63
CA GLU A 61 8.60 2.78 2.74
C GLU A 61 7.67 1.56 2.75
N GLY A 62 6.63 1.59 1.90
CA GLY A 62 5.60 0.56 1.84
C GLY A 62 5.87 -0.50 0.77
N VAL A 63 4.83 -0.76 -0.02
CA VAL A 63 4.79 -1.81 -1.04
C VAL A 63 5.86 -1.60 -2.11
N ALA A 64 5.99 -0.38 -2.63
CA ALA A 64 6.92 -0.09 -3.74
C ALA A 64 8.37 -0.45 -3.40
N LYS A 65 8.84 -0.05 -2.22
CA LYS A 65 10.22 -0.33 -1.79
C LYS A 65 10.47 -1.85 -1.72
N VAL A 66 9.59 -2.58 -1.04
CA VAL A 66 9.75 -4.04 -0.90
C VAL A 66 9.66 -4.74 -2.26
N LEU A 67 8.77 -4.30 -3.14
CA LEU A 67 8.68 -4.85 -4.49
C LEU A 67 9.96 -4.57 -5.29
N GLN A 68 10.43 -3.32 -5.30
CA GLN A 68 11.65 -2.92 -6.03
C GLN A 68 12.89 -3.68 -5.57
N GLU A 69 13.06 -3.85 -4.24
CA GLU A 69 14.20 -4.57 -3.67
C GLU A 69 14.21 -6.07 -4.00
N ASN A 70 13.06 -6.68 -4.27
CA ASN A 70 12.94 -8.12 -4.46
C ASN A 70 12.60 -8.54 -5.91
N PHE A 71 12.13 -7.63 -6.76
CA PHE A 71 11.72 -7.99 -8.13
C PHE A 71 12.87 -8.53 -8.97
N SER A 72 14.07 -7.98 -8.85
CA SER A 72 15.24 -8.46 -9.59
C SER A 72 15.59 -9.91 -9.29
N GLU A 73 15.20 -10.42 -8.12
CA GLU A 73 15.46 -11.80 -7.71
C GLU A 73 14.37 -12.78 -8.18
N ILE A 74 13.13 -12.29 -8.36
CA ILE A 74 11.96 -13.12 -8.66
C ILE A 74 11.50 -13.02 -10.12
N GLY A 75 12.11 -12.13 -10.91
CA GLY A 75 11.81 -11.96 -12.34
C GLY A 75 11.80 -10.52 -12.81
N GLU A 76 11.17 -10.27 -13.96
CA GLU A 76 11.10 -8.95 -14.58
C GLU A 76 9.70 -8.35 -14.40
N VAL A 77 9.61 -7.18 -13.75
CA VAL A 77 8.38 -6.40 -13.63
C VAL A 77 8.45 -5.17 -14.52
N LYS A 78 7.47 -5.01 -15.40
CA LYS A 78 7.32 -3.84 -16.26
C LYS A 78 6.50 -2.75 -15.59
N ALA A 79 5.42 -3.13 -14.91
CA ALA A 79 4.61 -2.20 -14.14
C ALA A 79 3.95 -2.90 -12.95
N ALA A 80 3.78 -2.16 -11.84
CA ALA A 80 2.99 -2.59 -10.71
C ALA A 80 2.25 -1.40 -10.11
N PHE A 81 0.98 -1.57 -9.75
CA PHE A 81 0.16 -0.50 -9.18
C PHE A 81 -0.93 -1.05 -8.25
N ILE A 82 -1.33 -0.22 -7.30
CA ILE A 82 -2.51 -0.46 -6.47
C ILE A 82 -3.73 0.14 -7.16
N TYR A 83 -4.86 -0.58 -7.13
CA TYR A 83 -6.14 -0.14 -7.70
C TYR A 83 -7.29 -0.35 -6.70
N GLY A 84 -8.54 -0.22 -7.16
CA GLY A 84 -9.73 -0.50 -6.36
C GLY A 84 -9.98 0.49 -5.23
N SER A 85 -10.55 0.01 -4.13
CA SER A 85 -11.00 0.83 -3.01
C SER A 85 -9.87 1.64 -2.37
N PHE A 86 -8.67 1.08 -2.32
CA PHE A 86 -7.50 1.72 -1.73
C PHE A 86 -7.01 2.92 -2.54
N ALA A 87 -6.98 2.79 -3.87
CA ALA A 87 -6.58 3.87 -4.77
C ALA A 87 -7.67 4.95 -4.94
N SER A 88 -8.95 4.56 -4.83
CA SER A 88 -10.11 5.45 -5.02
C SER A 88 -10.52 6.25 -3.78
N LYS A 89 -9.73 6.23 -2.70
CA LYS A 89 -10.01 6.92 -1.41
C LYS A 89 -11.23 6.39 -0.64
N LYS A 90 -11.81 5.29 -1.06
CA LYS A 90 -12.97 4.65 -0.41
C LYS A 90 -12.58 3.56 0.60
N ALA A 91 -11.28 3.27 0.72
CA ALA A 91 -10.79 2.24 1.61
C ALA A 91 -11.10 2.54 3.08
N GLY A 92 -11.75 1.60 3.75
CA GLY A 92 -11.87 1.55 5.22
C GLY A 92 -10.55 1.15 5.87
N ILE A 93 -10.52 1.14 7.22
CA ILE A 93 -9.34 0.71 8.00
C ILE A 93 -8.97 -0.75 7.66
N ASN A 94 -9.96 -1.59 7.37
CA ASN A 94 -9.81 -3.03 7.11
C ASN A 94 -9.95 -3.38 5.62
N SER A 95 -9.88 -2.41 4.70
CA SER A 95 -9.93 -2.73 3.28
C SER A 95 -8.68 -3.45 2.85
N ASP A 96 -8.85 -4.51 2.06
CA ASP A 96 -7.78 -5.23 1.39
C ASP A 96 -7.09 -4.32 0.37
N MET A 97 -5.87 -4.63 0.04
CA MET A 97 -5.10 -3.92 -0.97
C MET A 97 -5.12 -4.73 -2.27
N ASP A 98 -5.65 -4.15 -3.32
CA ASP A 98 -5.68 -4.78 -4.64
C ASP A 98 -4.43 -4.34 -5.42
N LEU A 99 -3.54 -5.28 -5.71
CA LEU A 99 -2.27 -5.08 -6.40
C LEU A 99 -2.32 -5.69 -7.81
N PHE A 100 -1.99 -4.89 -8.82
CA PHE A 100 -1.86 -5.34 -10.19
C PHE A 100 -0.39 -5.35 -10.59
N ILE A 101 0.09 -6.45 -11.13
CA ILE A 101 1.49 -6.64 -11.56
C ILE A 101 1.50 -7.08 -13.01
N ILE A 102 2.30 -6.41 -13.82
CA ILE A 102 2.58 -6.77 -15.22
C ILE A 102 4.05 -7.16 -15.30
N GLY A 103 4.31 -8.42 -15.54
CA GLY A 103 5.68 -8.93 -15.54
C GLY A 103 5.77 -10.44 -15.77
N ILE A 104 7.00 -10.93 -15.81
CA ILE A 104 7.29 -12.37 -15.90
C ILE A 104 8.00 -12.75 -14.61
N LEU A 105 7.28 -13.36 -13.68
CA LEU A 105 7.73 -13.63 -12.32
C LEU A 105 7.60 -15.10 -11.96
N ASN A 106 8.46 -15.55 -11.04
CA ASN A 106 8.28 -16.82 -10.37
C ASN A 106 7.13 -16.70 -9.34
N GLU A 107 5.99 -17.34 -9.62
CA GLU A 107 4.80 -17.25 -8.76
C GLU A 107 5.05 -17.71 -7.31
N LYS A 108 5.85 -18.76 -7.09
CA LYS A 108 6.13 -19.23 -5.72
C LYS A 108 6.85 -18.17 -4.91
N GLN A 109 7.82 -17.50 -5.52
CA GLN A 109 8.57 -16.42 -4.88
C GLN A 109 7.69 -15.17 -4.70
N LEU A 110 6.82 -14.85 -5.68
CA LEU A 110 5.85 -13.78 -5.55
C LEU A 110 4.90 -14.00 -4.36
N ILE A 111 4.35 -15.20 -4.19
CA ILE A 111 3.49 -15.54 -3.04
C ILE A 111 4.23 -15.32 -1.72
N MET A 112 5.50 -15.73 -1.63
CA MET A 112 6.30 -15.51 -0.41
C MET A 112 6.52 -14.01 -0.15
N LEU A 113 6.76 -13.23 -1.20
CA LEU A 113 6.92 -11.79 -1.11
C LEU A 113 5.62 -11.09 -0.68
N ILE A 114 4.48 -11.48 -1.25
CA ILE A 114 3.16 -10.96 -0.85
C ILE A 114 2.89 -11.24 0.63
N LYS A 115 3.11 -12.47 1.11
CA LYS A 115 2.96 -12.81 2.54
C LYS A 115 3.85 -11.97 3.46
N LYS A 116 5.08 -11.67 3.03
CA LYS A 116 5.99 -10.78 3.77
C LYS A 116 5.45 -9.35 3.83
N LEU A 117 4.87 -8.86 2.72
CA LEU A 117 4.22 -7.55 2.64
C LEU A 117 2.98 -7.48 3.53
N GLU A 118 2.10 -8.46 3.47
CA GLU A 118 0.89 -8.54 4.31
C GLU A 118 1.24 -8.46 5.79
N LYS A 119 2.26 -9.21 6.22
CA LYS A 119 2.76 -9.16 7.60
C LYS A 119 3.31 -7.77 7.97
N LYS A 120 4.07 -7.13 7.07
CA LYS A 120 4.65 -5.79 7.30
C LYS A 120 3.56 -4.72 7.38
N LEU A 121 2.54 -4.81 6.54
CA LEU A 121 1.48 -3.82 6.42
C LEU A 121 0.28 -4.10 7.33
N SER A 122 0.21 -5.29 7.93
CA SER A 122 -0.96 -5.79 8.67
C SER A 122 -2.24 -5.66 7.83
N LYS A 123 -2.16 -6.00 6.54
CA LYS A 123 -3.24 -5.93 5.57
C LYS A 123 -3.18 -7.11 4.61
N GLU A 124 -4.34 -7.59 4.20
CA GLU A 124 -4.48 -8.59 3.14
C GLU A 124 -4.20 -7.96 1.77
N ILE A 125 -3.49 -8.67 0.90
CA ILE A 125 -3.13 -8.22 -0.44
C ILE A 125 -3.66 -9.21 -1.46
N ASN A 126 -4.68 -8.79 -2.19
CA ASN A 126 -5.13 -9.48 -3.39
C ASN A 126 -4.26 -9.06 -4.57
N TYR A 127 -3.72 -10.00 -5.33
CA TYR A 127 -2.93 -9.62 -6.49
C TYR A 127 -3.41 -10.28 -7.79
N VAL A 128 -3.18 -9.56 -8.86
CA VAL A 128 -3.32 -10.06 -10.24
C VAL A 128 -1.95 -9.96 -10.88
N LEU A 129 -1.47 -11.06 -11.46
CA LEU A 129 -0.25 -11.11 -12.26
C LEU A 129 -0.64 -11.43 -13.70
N LEU A 130 -0.24 -10.57 -14.63
CA LEU A 130 -0.34 -10.82 -16.06
C LEU A 130 1.02 -10.66 -16.72
N GLU A 131 1.30 -11.52 -17.69
CA GLU A 131 2.45 -11.30 -18.56
C GLU A 131 2.23 -10.08 -19.47
N PRO A 132 3.28 -9.35 -19.87
CA PRO A 132 3.16 -8.16 -20.73
C PRO A 132 2.41 -8.44 -22.05
N LYS A 133 2.61 -9.63 -22.61
CA LYS A 133 1.92 -10.07 -23.83
C LYS A 133 0.42 -10.26 -23.58
N GLU A 134 0.08 -10.98 -22.53
CA GLU A 134 -1.32 -11.24 -22.13
C GLU A 134 -2.04 -9.92 -21.82
N PHE A 135 -1.39 -9.01 -21.10
CA PHE A 135 -1.96 -7.71 -20.79
C PHE A 135 -2.31 -6.90 -22.05
N ARG A 136 -1.38 -6.86 -23.04
CA ARG A 136 -1.66 -6.21 -24.34
C ARG A 136 -2.81 -6.86 -25.09
N GLU A 137 -2.88 -8.20 -25.12
CA GLU A 137 -3.98 -8.93 -25.75
C GLU A 137 -5.33 -8.61 -25.08
N LYS A 138 -5.36 -8.53 -23.74
CA LYS A 138 -6.56 -8.17 -22.97
C LYS A 138 -7.01 -6.73 -23.27
N ILE A 139 -6.08 -5.78 -23.39
CA ILE A 139 -6.40 -4.41 -23.82
C ILE A 139 -7.01 -4.41 -25.21
N LYS A 140 -6.35 -5.06 -26.17
CA LYS A 140 -6.82 -5.13 -27.58
C LYS A 140 -8.22 -5.75 -27.68
N ASN A 141 -8.48 -6.78 -26.90
CA ASN A 141 -9.76 -7.50 -26.88
C ASN A 141 -10.82 -6.81 -26.01
N LYS A 142 -10.51 -5.64 -25.42
CA LYS A 142 -11.38 -4.90 -24.51
C LYS A 142 -11.92 -5.76 -23.36
N ASP A 143 -11.01 -6.57 -22.77
CA ASP A 143 -11.34 -7.37 -21.60
C ASP A 143 -12.01 -6.49 -20.54
N PRO A 144 -13.21 -6.86 -20.02
CA PRO A 144 -13.98 -6.02 -19.11
C PRO A 144 -13.24 -5.70 -17.82
N PHE A 145 -12.52 -6.67 -17.24
CA PHE A 145 -11.78 -6.47 -16.00
C PHE A 145 -10.63 -5.49 -16.21
N VAL A 146 -9.75 -5.74 -17.18
CA VAL A 146 -8.61 -4.87 -17.48
C VAL A 146 -9.08 -3.46 -17.87
N SER A 147 -10.15 -3.36 -18.67
CA SER A 147 -10.72 -2.07 -19.08
C SER A 147 -11.24 -1.27 -17.87
N ASN A 148 -11.86 -1.92 -16.89
CA ASN A 148 -12.34 -1.27 -15.68
C ASN A 148 -11.17 -0.83 -14.81
N VAL A 149 -10.19 -1.71 -14.57
CA VAL A 149 -8.98 -1.39 -13.80
C VAL A 149 -8.23 -0.21 -14.41
N LEU A 150 -8.13 -0.13 -15.74
CA LEU A 150 -7.47 0.98 -16.44
C LEU A 150 -8.20 2.32 -16.30
N LYS A 151 -9.51 2.34 -16.09
CA LYS A 151 -10.32 3.56 -15.90
C LYS A 151 -10.30 4.04 -14.46
N GLU A 152 -10.10 3.14 -13.49
CA GLU A 152 -10.12 3.48 -12.07
C GLU A 152 -8.87 4.27 -11.64
N PRO A 153 -8.97 5.06 -10.54
CA PRO A 153 -7.81 5.64 -9.90
C PRO A 153 -6.79 4.56 -9.51
N LYS A 154 -5.51 4.83 -9.71
CA LYS A 154 -4.43 3.92 -9.37
C LYS A 154 -3.22 4.61 -8.77
N ILE A 155 -2.48 3.89 -7.93
CA ILE A 155 -1.23 4.35 -7.34
C ILE A 155 -0.10 3.53 -7.97
N MET A 156 0.62 4.14 -8.91
CA MET A 156 1.77 3.47 -9.53
C MET A 156 2.88 3.27 -8.50
N LEU A 157 3.39 2.04 -8.41
CA LEU A 157 4.48 1.63 -7.52
C LEU A 157 5.78 1.42 -8.30
N VAL A 158 5.70 0.80 -9.46
CA VAL A 158 6.83 0.46 -10.33
C VAL A 158 6.41 0.69 -11.78
N GLY A 159 7.33 1.23 -12.59
CA GLY A 159 7.15 1.42 -14.03
C GLY A 159 6.03 2.38 -14.42
N SER A 160 5.60 2.29 -15.67
CA SER A 160 4.51 3.07 -16.27
C SER A 160 3.61 2.18 -17.09
N LEU A 161 2.37 2.64 -17.34
CA LEU A 161 1.43 2.00 -18.27
C LEU A 161 1.58 2.52 -19.70
N ASP A 162 2.38 3.54 -19.94
CA ASP A 162 2.55 4.16 -21.25
C ASP A 162 3.16 3.19 -22.27
N ASP A 163 3.96 2.22 -21.81
CA ASP A 163 4.59 1.17 -22.64
C ASP A 163 3.58 0.14 -23.18
N PHE A 164 2.32 0.22 -22.76
CA PHE A 164 1.26 -0.74 -23.14
C PHE A 164 0.14 -0.10 -23.93
N SER A 165 0.24 1.21 -24.23
CA SER A 165 -0.76 2.00 -24.98
C SER A 165 -0.70 1.70 -26.46
#